data_eb5b9f67457d628febebb93be2310bd1
#
_entry.id   eb5b9f67457d628febebb93be2310bd1
#
_cell.length_a   1.000
_cell.length_b   1.000
_cell.length_c   1.000
_cell.angle_alpha   90.00
_cell.angle_beta   90.00
_cell.angle_gamma   90.00
#
_symmetry.space_group_name_H-M   'P 1'
#
loop_
_entity.id
_entity.type
_entity.pdbx_description
1 polymer ?
#
loop_
_entity_poly.entity_id
_entity_poly.type
_entity_poly.pdbx_seq_one_letter_code
_entity_poly.pdbx_strand_id
1 'polypeptide(L)'
;MANIKSAKKRIKVINKKTLRNKMIKSQVKTAMKKVIVAVNAGDKEVATVALKGAISAIDRAYSKGIYHKNAVARKKSTLTRLVNSL
;
A
#
# COMPACT_ATOMS: atom_id res chain seq x y z
N MET A 1 -33.43 20.43 10.88
CA MET A 1 -33.63 19.80 9.57
C MET A 1 -32.40 19.96 8.66
N ALA A 2 -31.76 21.14 8.64
CA ALA A 2 -30.51 21.34 7.90
C ALA A 2 -29.39 20.38 8.33
N ASN A 3 -29.37 19.98 9.61
CA ASN A 3 -28.36 19.09 10.17
C ASN A 3 -28.40 17.66 9.60
N ILE A 4 -29.56 17.17 9.21
CA ILE A 4 -29.72 15.82 8.65
C ILE A 4 -29.10 15.73 7.27
N LYS A 5 -29.32 16.73 6.41
CA LYS A 5 -28.74 16.78 5.07
C LYS A 5 -27.21 16.89 5.14
N SER A 6 -26.72 17.71 6.08
CA SER A 6 -25.28 17.89 6.30
C SER A 6 -24.63 16.58 6.81
N ALA A 7 -25.30 15.86 7.72
CA ALA A 7 -24.83 14.59 8.24
C ALA A 7 -24.78 13.51 7.16
N LYS A 8 -25.80 13.42 6.29
CA LYS A 8 -25.81 12.49 5.16
C LYS A 8 -24.65 12.76 4.19
N LYS A 9 -24.38 14.03 3.92
CA LYS A 9 -23.27 14.43 3.05
C LYS A 9 -21.92 14.03 3.64
N ARG A 10 -21.72 14.20 4.94
CA ARG A 10 -20.51 13.78 5.65
C ARG A 10 -20.32 12.26 5.59
N ILE A 11 -21.38 11.49 5.80
CA ILE A 11 -21.33 10.03 5.74
C ILE A 11 -20.89 9.58 4.34
N LYS A 12 -21.41 10.16 3.28
CA LYS A 12 -21.00 9.84 1.89
C LYS A 12 -19.54 10.14 1.65
N VAL A 13 -19.05 11.30 2.12
CA VAL A 13 -17.63 11.70 1.97
C VAL A 13 -16.72 10.75 2.73
N ILE A 14 -17.07 10.39 3.98
CA ILE A 14 -16.31 9.45 4.80
C ILE A 14 -16.26 8.08 4.13
N ASN A 15 -17.38 7.59 3.61
CA ASN A 15 -17.45 6.29 2.93
C ASN A 15 -16.58 6.25 1.68
N LYS A 16 -16.55 7.33 0.89
CA LYS A 16 -15.67 7.43 -0.28
C LYS A 16 -14.20 7.38 0.10
N LYS A 17 -13.80 8.11 1.14
CA LYS A 17 -12.42 8.10 1.65
C LYS A 17 -12.03 6.72 2.16
N THR A 18 -12.91 6.08 2.93
CA THR A 18 -12.67 4.75 3.48
C THR A 18 -12.50 3.72 2.36
N LEU A 19 -13.36 3.75 1.36
CA LEU A 19 -13.29 2.86 0.22
C LEU A 19 -11.98 3.07 -0.56
N ARG A 20 -11.62 4.31 -0.84
CA ARG A 20 -10.38 4.65 -1.51
C ARG A 20 -9.16 4.16 -0.73
N ASN A 21 -9.15 4.35 0.60
CA ASN A 21 -8.05 3.90 1.45
C ASN A 21 -7.93 2.38 1.44
N LYS A 22 -9.04 1.65 1.48
CA LYS A 22 -9.06 0.19 1.36
C LYS A 22 -8.50 -0.28 0.03
N MET A 23 -8.86 0.39 -1.07
CA MET A 23 -8.35 0.05 -2.40
C MET A 23 -6.84 0.24 -2.48
N ILE A 24 -6.32 1.35 -1.97
CA ILE A 24 -4.89 1.64 -1.99
C ILE A 24 -4.12 0.66 -1.09
N LYS A 25 -4.63 0.36 0.10
CA LYS A 25 -4.03 -0.66 0.98
C LYS A 25 -4.01 -2.03 0.32
N SER A 26 -5.07 -2.40 -0.38
CA SER A 26 -5.15 -3.64 -1.13
C SER A 26 -4.10 -3.71 -2.24
N GLN A 27 -3.90 -2.61 -2.97
CA GLN A 27 -2.87 -2.51 -4.00
C GLN A 27 -1.47 -2.69 -3.41
N VAL A 28 -1.20 -2.07 -2.26
CA VAL A 28 0.09 -2.23 -1.57
C VAL A 28 0.30 -3.68 -1.13
N LYS A 29 -0.69 -4.30 -0.53
CA LYS A 29 -0.62 -5.71 -0.12
C LYS A 29 -0.35 -6.64 -1.31
N THR A 30 -1.02 -6.41 -2.41
CA THR A 30 -0.84 -7.20 -3.64
C THR A 30 0.59 -7.04 -4.17
N ALA A 31 1.11 -5.82 -4.21
CA ALA A 31 2.47 -5.56 -4.66
C ALA A 31 3.51 -6.22 -3.75
N MET A 32 3.32 -6.14 -2.43
CA MET A 32 4.19 -6.80 -1.46
C MET A 32 4.16 -8.33 -1.61
N LYS A 33 2.98 -8.90 -1.84
CA LYS A 33 2.81 -10.34 -2.06
C LYS A 33 3.58 -10.83 -3.28
N LYS A 34 3.57 -10.04 -4.36
CA LYS A 34 4.34 -10.36 -5.58
C LYS A 34 5.83 -10.44 -5.29
N VAL A 35 6.36 -9.55 -4.44
CA VAL A 35 7.76 -9.60 -4.02
C VAL A 35 8.03 -10.90 -3.26
N ILE A 36 7.19 -11.24 -2.30
CA ILE A 36 7.36 -12.45 -1.47
C ILE A 36 7.32 -13.70 -2.34
N VAL A 37 6.38 -13.80 -3.26
CA VAL A 37 6.27 -14.93 -4.19
C VAL A 37 7.53 -15.08 -5.03
N ALA A 38 8.05 -13.98 -5.56
CA ALA A 38 9.27 -13.99 -6.36
C ALA A 38 10.49 -14.40 -5.53
N VAL A 39 10.59 -13.95 -4.28
CA VAL A 39 11.67 -14.33 -3.36
C VAL A 39 11.59 -15.83 -3.04
N ASN A 40 10.40 -16.35 -2.77
CA ASN A 40 10.20 -17.78 -2.49
C ASN A 40 10.51 -18.65 -3.71
N ALA A 41 10.31 -18.13 -4.91
CA ALA A 41 10.69 -18.82 -6.15
C ALA A 41 12.19 -18.74 -6.44
N GLY A 42 12.93 -17.92 -5.71
CA GLY A 42 14.37 -17.77 -5.89
C GLY A 42 14.78 -16.97 -7.12
N ASP A 43 13.86 -16.26 -7.75
CA ASP A 43 14.12 -15.47 -8.95
C ASP A 43 14.45 -14.01 -8.60
N LYS A 44 15.73 -13.70 -8.55
CA LYS A 44 16.22 -12.37 -8.19
C LYS A 44 15.80 -11.28 -9.16
N GLU A 45 15.77 -11.57 -10.45
CA GLU A 45 15.37 -10.56 -11.46
C GLU A 45 13.90 -10.17 -11.31
N VAL A 46 13.02 -11.17 -11.20
CA VAL A 46 11.60 -10.93 -10.99
C VAL A 46 11.35 -10.26 -9.64
N ALA A 47 12.07 -10.69 -8.59
CA ALA A 47 11.97 -10.08 -7.27
C ALA A 47 12.39 -8.61 -7.28
N THR A 48 13.45 -8.26 -8.01
CA THR A 48 13.91 -6.87 -8.13
C THR A 48 12.87 -5.99 -8.83
N VAL A 49 12.27 -6.48 -9.91
CA VAL A 49 11.22 -5.76 -10.63
C VAL A 49 9.99 -5.59 -9.73
N ALA A 50 9.59 -6.66 -9.05
CA ALA A 50 8.45 -6.62 -8.11
C ALA A 50 8.72 -5.66 -6.95
N LEU A 51 9.96 -5.60 -6.45
CA LEU A 51 10.38 -4.67 -5.40
C LEU A 51 10.19 -3.23 -5.82
N LYS A 52 10.62 -2.87 -7.02
CA LYS A 52 10.44 -1.50 -7.56
C LYS A 52 8.97 -1.13 -7.62
N GLY A 53 8.12 -2.03 -8.09
CA GLY A 53 6.67 -1.83 -8.12
C GLY A 53 6.06 -1.67 -6.73
N ALA A 54 6.51 -2.48 -5.77
CA ALA A 54 6.03 -2.41 -4.40
C ALA A 54 6.44 -1.09 -3.72
N ILE A 55 7.67 -0.65 -3.90
CA ILE A 55 8.16 0.63 -3.36
C ILE A 55 7.34 1.78 -3.93
N SER A 56 7.08 1.77 -5.23
CA SER A 56 6.25 2.77 -5.89
C SER A 56 4.83 2.83 -5.30
N ALA A 57 4.21 1.66 -5.07
CA ALA A 57 2.88 1.57 -4.47
C ALA A 57 2.87 2.09 -3.03
N ILE A 58 3.89 1.74 -2.24
CA ILE A 58 4.03 2.20 -0.86
C ILE A 58 4.21 3.72 -0.81
N ASP A 59 5.04 4.28 -1.69
CA ASP A 59 5.27 5.73 -1.76
C ASP A 59 4.00 6.49 -2.15
N ARG A 60 3.21 5.95 -3.07
CA ARG A 60 1.91 6.53 -3.42
C ARG A 60 0.95 6.53 -2.24
N ALA A 61 0.90 5.44 -1.50
CA ALA A 61 0.07 5.34 -0.30
C ALA A 61 0.50 6.35 0.77
N TYR A 62 1.80 6.53 0.95
CA TYR A 62 2.34 7.54 1.86
C TYR A 62 1.96 8.95 1.42
N SER A 63 2.12 9.25 0.14
CA SER A 63 1.77 10.55 -0.44
C SER A 63 0.31 10.92 -0.22
N LYS A 64 -0.58 9.91 -0.18
CA LYS A 64 -2.01 10.11 0.08
C LYS A 64 -2.37 10.06 1.56
N GLY A 65 -1.39 9.98 2.45
CA GLY A 65 -1.60 10.00 3.89
C GLY A 65 -2.16 8.72 4.49
N ILE A 66 -2.08 7.59 3.77
CA ILE A 66 -2.67 6.31 4.22
C ILE A 66 -1.78 5.62 5.25
N TYR A 67 -0.46 5.72 5.08
CA TYR A 67 0.50 5.13 5.99
C TYR A 67 1.35 6.20 6.64
N HIS A 68 1.71 5.98 7.92
CA HIS A 68 2.66 6.80 8.63
C HIS A 68 4.09 6.55 8.11
N LYS A 69 4.95 7.56 8.21
CA LYS A 69 6.35 7.50 7.80
C LYS A 69 7.07 6.24 8.31
N ASN A 70 6.86 5.88 9.58
CA ASN A 70 7.50 4.72 10.19
C ASN A 70 7.02 3.40 9.57
N ALA A 71 5.73 3.29 9.26
CA ALA A 71 5.19 2.11 8.60
C ALA A 71 5.76 1.94 7.20
N VAL A 72 5.90 3.04 6.46
CA VAL A 72 6.51 3.04 5.12
C VAL A 72 7.95 2.56 5.18
N ALA A 73 8.73 3.10 6.10
CA ALA A 73 10.13 2.71 6.28
C ALA A 73 10.27 1.22 6.60
N ARG A 74 9.43 0.67 7.47
CA ARG A 74 9.43 -0.76 7.82
C ARG A 74 9.11 -1.63 6.62
N LYS A 75 8.07 -1.29 5.87
CA LYS A 75 7.66 -2.06 4.69
C LYS A 75 8.76 -2.10 3.64
N LYS A 76 9.35 -0.96 3.33
CA LYS A 76 10.46 -0.86 2.37
C LYS A 76 11.68 -1.67 2.84
N SER A 77 12.04 -1.53 4.10
CA SER A 77 13.19 -2.23 4.68
C SER A 77 13.00 -3.75 4.64
N THR A 78 11.83 -4.24 5.03
CA THR A 78 11.52 -5.67 5.02
C THR A 78 11.62 -6.25 3.61
N LEU A 79 11.00 -5.59 2.63
CA LEU A 79 11.02 -6.06 1.24
C LEU A 79 12.42 -6.04 0.65
N THR A 80 13.17 -4.97 0.91
CA THR A 80 14.55 -4.83 0.41
C THR A 80 15.44 -5.93 0.98
N ARG A 81 15.32 -6.25 2.26
CA ARG A 81 16.06 -7.36 2.89
C ARG A 81 15.73 -8.70 2.26
N LEU A 82 14.46 -8.96 2.00
CA LEU A 82 14.03 -10.22 1.38
C LEU A 82 14.66 -10.38 0.00
N VAL A 83 14.65 -9.35 -0.82
CA VAL A 83 15.23 -9.40 -2.15
C VAL A 83 16.77 -9.51 -2.07
N ASN A 84 17.41 -8.79 -1.17
CA ASN A 84 18.85 -8.84 -1.00
C ASN A 84 19.35 -10.18 -0.46
N SER A 85 18.48 -10.96 0.17
CA SER A 85 18.83 -12.32 0.65
C SER A 85 18.96 -13.34 -0.47
N LEU A 86 18.52 -13.00 -1.66
CA LEU A 86 18.72 -13.82 -2.86
C LEU A 86 20.08 -13.50 -3.46
#